data_507ec8328599a6ce87ed3efbb2c90335
#
_entry.id   507ec8328599a6ce87ed3efbb2c90335
#
_cell.length_a   1.000
_cell.length_b   1.000
_cell.length_c   1.000
_cell.angle_alpha   90.00
_cell.angle_beta   90.00
_cell.angle_gamma   90.00
#
_symmetry.space_group_name_H-M   'P 1'
#
loop_
_entity.id
_entity.type
_entity.pdbx_description
1 polymer ?
#
loop_
_entity_poly.entity_id
_entity_poly.type
_entity_poly.pdbx_seq_one_letter_code
_entity_poly.pdbx_strand_id
1 'polypeptide(L)'
;ADAYDGLVRKALLSRPRETLIWMSLPGVGPLTALACIAYIGDGRRFSSPEQLRNYVGLVPRIDQSGTREVVFGVNHFGCMPVRRNVIQAAWSICNMKADCTLKRRWVELKAAGKKGQKIAVRVANSILTIGWTLLKKNELYNGFGDFEYLKRKLRSYRLTAIDSSGFAEDLK
;
A
#
# COMPACT_ATOMS: atom_id res chain seq x y z
N ALA A 1 -8.91 -6.75 22.40
CA ALA A 1 -8.94 -5.82 21.27
C ALA A 1 -8.20 -4.53 21.63
N ASP A 2 -8.54 -3.87 22.74
CA ASP A 2 -8.02 -2.53 23.09
C ASP A 2 -6.49 -2.45 23.28
N ALA A 3 -5.88 -3.47 23.91
CA ALA A 3 -4.43 -3.51 24.10
C ALA A 3 -3.67 -3.63 22.77
N TYR A 4 -4.17 -4.45 21.84
CA TYR A 4 -3.58 -4.61 20.51
C TYR A 4 -3.69 -3.32 19.69
N ASP A 5 -4.84 -2.68 19.69
CA ASP A 5 -5.07 -1.41 19.01
C ASP A 5 -4.18 -0.29 19.57
N GLY A 6 -3.96 -0.30 20.88
CA GLY A 6 -3.02 0.60 21.56
C GLY A 6 -1.57 0.43 21.09
N LEU A 7 -1.10 -0.81 20.94
CA LEU A 7 0.24 -1.12 20.44
C LEU A 7 0.43 -0.70 18.99
N VAL A 8 -0.54 -1.02 18.13
CA VAL A 8 -0.53 -0.63 16.72
C VAL A 8 -0.45 0.89 16.60
N ARG A 9 -1.29 1.61 17.34
CA ARG A 9 -1.31 3.07 17.36
C ARG A 9 0.03 3.66 17.83
N LYS A 10 0.59 3.15 18.93
CA LYS A 10 1.90 3.59 19.44
C LYS A 10 3.01 3.41 18.40
N ALA A 11 3.02 2.26 17.71
CA ALA A 11 3.99 1.97 16.66
C ALA A 11 3.85 2.91 15.46
N LEU A 12 2.62 3.24 15.05
CA LEU A 12 2.35 4.19 13.96
C LEU A 12 2.74 5.63 14.36
N LEU A 13 2.48 6.03 15.59
CA LEU A 13 2.85 7.36 16.09
C LEU A 13 4.38 7.54 16.22
N SER A 14 5.15 6.45 16.37
CA SER A 14 6.62 6.53 16.39
C SER A 14 7.25 6.80 15.02
N ARG A 15 6.50 6.63 13.95
CA ARG A 15 6.92 6.88 12.56
C ARG A 15 5.87 7.71 11.81
N PRO A 16 5.65 8.96 12.23
CA PRO A 16 4.52 9.77 11.74
C PRO A 16 4.59 10.02 10.23
N ARG A 17 5.77 10.31 9.70
CA ARG A 17 6.00 10.58 8.28
C ARG A 17 5.59 9.38 7.40
N GLU A 18 6.15 8.22 7.67
CA GLU A 18 5.86 7.00 6.90
C GLU A 18 4.39 6.59 7.09
N THR A 19 3.85 6.81 8.28
CA THR A 19 2.43 6.56 8.56
C THR A 19 1.53 7.43 7.71
N LEU A 20 1.77 8.73 7.63
CA LEU A 20 1.01 9.65 6.79
C LEU A 20 1.07 9.25 5.33
N ILE A 21 2.26 8.95 4.82
CA ILE A 21 2.46 8.55 3.43
C ILE A 21 1.68 7.27 3.11
N TRP A 22 1.85 6.20 3.89
CA TRP A 22 1.12 4.95 3.65
C TRP A 22 -0.38 5.11 3.85
N MET A 23 -0.82 5.82 4.90
CA MET A 23 -2.23 6.04 5.19
C MET A 23 -2.92 6.97 4.18
N SER A 24 -2.19 7.81 3.44
CA SER A 24 -2.75 8.62 2.36
C SER A 24 -3.26 7.78 1.19
N LEU A 25 -2.68 6.59 0.97
CA LEU A 25 -3.09 5.70 -0.11
C LEU A 25 -4.49 5.12 0.11
N PRO A 26 -5.30 4.98 -0.96
CA PRO A 26 -6.61 4.34 -0.87
C PRO A 26 -6.48 2.89 -0.41
N GLY A 27 -7.43 2.42 0.40
CA GLY A 27 -7.49 1.04 0.91
C GLY A 27 -6.45 0.69 1.98
N VAL A 28 -5.41 1.49 2.18
CA VAL A 28 -4.35 1.22 3.16
C VAL A 28 -4.82 1.64 4.56
N GLY A 29 -5.11 0.67 5.41
CA GLY A 29 -5.46 0.87 6.83
C GLY A 29 -4.24 0.81 7.77
N PRO A 30 -4.45 0.97 9.09
CA PRO A 30 -3.38 0.97 10.10
C PRO A 30 -2.49 -0.27 10.05
N LEU A 31 -3.06 -1.46 9.92
CA LEU A 31 -2.30 -2.72 9.88
C LEU A 31 -1.45 -2.82 8.60
N THR A 32 -1.99 -2.38 7.48
CA THR A 32 -1.23 -2.34 6.21
C THR A 32 -0.09 -1.34 6.30
N ALA A 33 -0.36 -0.13 6.82
CA ALA A 33 0.67 0.89 7.04
C ALA A 33 1.77 0.37 7.98
N LEU A 34 1.40 -0.24 9.11
CA LEU A 34 2.34 -0.82 10.06
C LEU A 34 3.22 -1.91 9.43
N ALA A 35 2.62 -2.84 8.66
CA ALA A 35 3.36 -3.86 7.95
C ALA A 35 4.34 -3.25 6.93
N CYS A 36 3.91 -2.24 6.17
CA CYS A 36 4.80 -1.54 5.25
C CYS A 36 5.94 -0.83 5.99
N ILE A 37 5.66 -0.12 7.08
CA ILE A 37 6.68 0.56 7.89
C ILE A 37 7.68 -0.44 8.48
N ALA A 38 7.20 -1.55 9.04
CA ALA A 38 8.05 -2.54 9.70
C ALA A 38 8.99 -3.26 8.71
N TYR A 39 8.50 -3.57 7.50
CA TYR A 39 9.23 -4.41 6.54
C TYR A 39 9.84 -3.64 5.36
N ILE A 40 9.34 -2.46 5.02
CA ILE A 40 9.86 -1.62 3.93
C ILE A 40 10.71 -0.47 4.51
N GLY A 41 10.33 0.06 5.68
CA GLY A 41 10.96 1.20 6.30
C GLY A 41 10.76 2.47 5.48
N ASP A 42 11.82 3.25 5.33
CA ASP A 42 11.85 4.47 4.51
C ASP A 42 12.00 4.20 2.99
N GLY A 43 12.06 2.94 2.60
CA GLY A 43 12.18 2.52 1.21
C GLY A 43 13.55 2.70 0.57
N ARG A 44 14.54 3.26 1.28
CA ARG A 44 15.88 3.56 0.71
C ARG A 44 16.67 2.33 0.31
N ARG A 45 16.45 1.20 0.98
CA ARG A 45 17.12 -0.07 0.68
C ARG A 45 16.72 -0.68 -0.68
N PHE A 46 15.65 -0.19 -1.30
CA PHE A 46 15.22 -0.64 -2.62
C PHE A 46 15.64 0.38 -3.68
N SER A 47 16.39 -0.05 -4.68
CA SER A 47 16.85 0.80 -5.77
C SER A 47 15.74 1.07 -6.79
N SER A 48 14.76 0.17 -6.91
CA SER A 48 13.63 0.31 -7.82
C SER A 48 12.33 -0.28 -7.26
N PRO A 49 11.16 0.13 -7.77
CA PRO A 49 9.89 -0.46 -7.38
C PRO A 49 9.78 -1.95 -7.76
N GLU A 50 10.51 -2.41 -8.78
CA GLU A 50 10.61 -3.83 -9.16
C GLU A 50 11.25 -4.64 -8.04
N GLN A 51 12.34 -4.13 -7.47
CA GLN A 51 13.04 -4.78 -6.37
C GLN A 51 12.14 -4.91 -5.13
N LEU A 52 11.35 -3.88 -4.82
CA LEU A 52 10.36 -3.92 -3.75
C LEU A 52 9.27 -4.97 -4.03
N ARG A 53 8.73 -5.01 -5.27
CA ARG A 53 7.69 -5.99 -5.65
C ARG A 53 8.22 -7.43 -5.57
N ASN A 54 9.47 -7.65 -5.97
CA ASN A 54 10.16 -8.94 -5.85
C ASN A 54 10.32 -9.34 -4.37
N TYR A 55 10.76 -8.39 -3.52
CA TYR A 55 10.88 -8.61 -2.08
C TYR A 55 9.53 -8.99 -1.43
N VAL A 56 8.44 -8.35 -1.85
CA VAL A 56 7.09 -8.67 -1.34
C VAL A 56 6.55 -9.97 -1.97
N GLY A 57 7.10 -10.40 -3.11
CA GLY A 57 6.68 -11.61 -3.80
C GLY A 57 5.39 -11.44 -4.60
N LEU A 58 5.10 -10.22 -5.09
CA LEU A 58 3.93 -9.93 -5.93
C LEU A 58 4.25 -10.01 -7.44
N VAL A 59 5.46 -10.36 -7.81
CA VAL A 59 5.86 -10.59 -9.20
C VAL A 59 5.67 -12.06 -9.52
N PRO A 60 5.15 -12.42 -10.72
CA PRO A 60 5.10 -13.80 -11.16
C PRO A 60 6.51 -14.39 -11.20
N ARG A 61 6.68 -15.59 -10.67
CA ARG A 61 7.92 -16.35 -10.86
C ARG A 61 7.94 -16.85 -12.29
N ILE A 62 8.94 -16.46 -13.05
CA ILE A 62 9.23 -16.99 -14.38
C ILE A 62 10.42 -17.93 -14.22
N ASP A 63 10.19 -19.23 -14.25
CA ASP A 63 11.26 -20.20 -14.35
C ASP A 63 11.52 -20.48 -15.83
N GLN A 64 12.62 -19.96 -16.34
CA GLN A 64 13.13 -20.29 -17.67
C GLN A 64 14.02 -21.52 -17.56
N SER A 65 13.47 -22.70 -17.84
CA SER A 65 14.24 -23.89 -18.03
C SER A 65 14.11 -24.32 -19.50
N GLY A 66 15.12 -23.98 -20.30
CA GLY A 66 15.16 -24.32 -21.74
C GLY A 66 14.11 -23.57 -22.57
N THR A 67 13.45 -24.27 -23.49
CA THR A 67 12.47 -23.69 -24.44
C THR A 67 11.05 -23.51 -23.89
N ARG A 68 10.79 -23.88 -22.64
CA ARG A 68 9.46 -23.68 -21.98
C ARG A 68 9.50 -22.58 -20.94
N GLU A 69 8.77 -21.52 -21.21
CA GLU A 69 8.48 -20.48 -20.24
C GLU A 69 7.26 -20.88 -19.41
N VAL A 70 7.46 -21.29 -18.16
CA VAL A 70 6.35 -21.60 -17.24
C VAL A 70 6.17 -20.41 -16.30
N VAL A 71 5.09 -19.67 -16.50
CA VAL A 71 4.69 -18.56 -15.62
C VAL A 71 3.96 -19.14 -14.42
N PHE A 72 4.65 -19.24 -13.29
CA PHE A 72 4.03 -19.58 -12.02
C PHE A 72 3.30 -18.36 -11.43
N GLY A 73 2.30 -18.62 -10.56
CA GLY A 73 1.60 -17.58 -9.84
C GLY A 73 2.51 -16.74 -8.91
N VAL A 74 1.92 -16.00 -8.00
CA VAL A 74 2.63 -15.16 -7.03
C VAL A 74 3.71 -15.96 -6.28
N ASN A 75 4.92 -15.41 -6.20
CA ASN A 75 6.05 -16.08 -5.53
C ASN A 75 5.78 -16.27 -4.03
N HIS A 76 5.85 -17.50 -3.54
CA HIS A 76 5.61 -17.82 -2.13
C HIS A 76 6.75 -17.39 -1.19
N PHE A 77 7.94 -17.10 -1.71
CA PHE A 77 9.12 -16.74 -0.91
C PHE A 77 9.22 -15.27 -0.49
N GLY A 78 8.22 -14.42 -0.84
CA GLY A 78 8.25 -13.00 -0.50
C GLY A 78 7.80 -12.68 0.92
N CYS A 79 7.90 -11.41 1.31
CA CYS A 79 7.44 -10.88 2.59
C CYS A 79 5.91 -11.04 2.74
N MET A 80 5.48 -12.15 3.37
CA MET A 80 4.08 -12.51 3.51
C MET A 80 3.25 -11.45 4.25
N PRO A 81 3.71 -10.83 5.37
CA PRO A 81 2.92 -9.82 6.07
C PRO A 81 2.56 -8.62 5.20
N VAL A 82 3.52 -8.08 4.43
CA VAL A 82 3.25 -6.98 3.51
C VAL A 82 2.33 -7.43 2.38
N ARG A 83 2.66 -8.54 1.73
CA ARG A 83 1.86 -9.09 0.61
C ARG A 83 0.41 -9.28 0.98
N ARG A 84 0.11 -9.94 2.10
CA ARG A 84 -1.25 -10.18 2.58
C ARG A 84 -2.01 -8.87 2.79
N ASN A 85 -1.39 -7.91 3.46
CA ASN A 85 -2.02 -6.64 3.79
C ASN A 85 -2.25 -5.75 2.56
N VAL A 86 -1.30 -5.68 1.61
CA VAL A 86 -1.51 -4.87 0.39
C VAL A 86 -2.52 -5.49 -0.58
N ILE A 87 -2.64 -6.82 -0.63
CA ILE A 87 -3.72 -7.49 -1.37
C ILE A 87 -5.07 -7.18 -0.72
N GLN A 88 -5.16 -7.20 0.61
CA GLN A 88 -6.38 -6.81 1.32
C GLN A 88 -6.74 -5.34 1.07
N ALA A 89 -5.74 -4.44 1.04
CA ALA A 89 -5.94 -3.05 0.67
C ALA A 89 -6.49 -2.91 -0.76
N ALA A 90 -5.99 -3.70 -1.70
CA ALA A 90 -6.50 -3.72 -3.07
C ALA A 90 -7.98 -4.15 -3.15
N TRP A 91 -8.39 -5.15 -2.37
CA TRP A 91 -9.81 -5.54 -2.27
C TRP A 91 -10.67 -4.44 -1.62
N SER A 92 -10.15 -3.72 -0.63
CA SER A 92 -10.85 -2.59 -0.02
C SER A 92 -11.12 -1.47 -1.03
N ILE A 93 -10.21 -1.23 -1.97
CA ILE A 93 -10.38 -0.24 -3.05
C ILE A 93 -11.57 -0.61 -3.96
N CYS A 94 -11.75 -1.89 -4.26
CA CYS A 94 -12.89 -2.36 -5.07
C CYS A 94 -14.24 -1.91 -4.49
N ASN A 95 -14.37 -1.98 -3.17
CA ASN A 95 -15.62 -1.69 -2.45
C ASN A 95 -15.75 -0.23 -2.01
N MET A 96 -14.75 0.61 -2.26
CA MET A 96 -14.73 2.01 -1.84
C MET A 96 -15.75 2.83 -2.63
N LYS A 97 -16.47 3.75 -1.96
CA LYS A 97 -17.41 4.68 -2.64
C LYS A 97 -16.66 5.79 -3.39
N ALA A 98 -15.56 6.28 -2.81
CA ALA A 98 -14.76 7.35 -3.41
C ALA A 98 -14.09 6.89 -4.71
N ASP A 99 -14.07 7.76 -5.71
CA ASP A 99 -13.36 7.52 -6.97
C ASP A 99 -11.87 7.87 -6.80
N CYS A 100 -11.00 7.06 -7.36
CA CYS A 100 -9.57 7.30 -7.43
C CYS A 100 -8.95 6.50 -8.58
N THR A 101 -7.74 6.88 -8.99
CA THR A 101 -7.02 6.24 -10.10
C THR A 101 -6.91 4.72 -9.95
N LEU A 102 -6.67 4.22 -8.73
CA LEU A 102 -6.56 2.78 -8.48
C LEU A 102 -7.91 2.06 -8.61
N LYS A 103 -9.02 2.70 -8.24
CA LYS A 103 -10.36 2.16 -8.43
C LYS A 103 -10.74 2.13 -9.90
N ARG A 104 -10.46 3.19 -10.66
CA ARG A 104 -10.69 3.21 -12.12
C ARG A 104 -9.92 2.07 -12.79
N ARG A 105 -8.65 1.89 -12.44
CA ARG A 105 -7.85 0.75 -12.93
C ARG A 105 -8.44 -0.61 -12.58
N TRP A 106 -9.02 -0.76 -11.38
CA TRP A 106 -9.76 -1.99 -11.03
C TRP A 106 -10.93 -2.24 -11.98
N VAL A 107 -11.76 -1.20 -12.20
CA VAL A 107 -12.94 -1.29 -13.07
C VAL A 107 -12.56 -1.62 -14.52
N GLU A 108 -11.54 -0.96 -15.07
CA GLU A 108 -11.01 -1.21 -16.42
C GLU A 108 -10.56 -2.67 -16.58
N LEU A 109 -9.78 -3.18 -15.64
CA LEU A 109 -9.30 -4.57 -15.69
C LEU A 109 -10.44 -5.58 -15.56
N LYS A 110 -11.47 -5.25 -14.78
CA LYS A 110 -12.67 -6.07 -14.66
C LYS A 110 -13.49 -6.09 -15.96
N ALA A 111 -13.67 -4.94 -16.58
CA ALA A 111 -14.31 -4.81 -17.89
C ALA A 111 -13.55 -5.57 -18.98
N ALA A 112 -12.22 -5.63 -18.90
CA ALA A 112 -11.36 -6.45 -19.77
C ALA A 112 -11.40 -7.97 -19.45
N GLY A 113 -12.35 -8.45 -18.66
CA GLY A 113 -12.55 -9.87 -18.35
C GLY A 113 -11.52 -10.50 -17.42
N LYS A 114 -10.72 -9.70 -16.72
CA LYS A 114 -9.70 -10.27 -15.80
C LYS A 114 -10.36 -10.79 -14.52
N LYS A 115 -9.88 -11.92 -14.00
CA LYS A 115 -10.33 -12.49 -12.72
C LYS A 115 -9.95 -11.58 -11.55
N GLY A 116 -10.84 -11.42 -10.57
CA GLY A 116 -10.66 -10.52 -9.41
C GLY A 116 -9.34 -10.70 -8.68
N GLN A 117 -8.88 -11.94 -8.47
CA GLN A 117 -7.59 -12.23 -7.84
C GLN A 117 -6.40 -11.64 -8.64
N LYS A 118 -6.42 -11.77 -9.98
CA LYS A 118 -5.37 -11.18 -10.83
C LYS A 118 -5.41 -9.66 -10.81
N ILE A 119 -6.60 -9.06 -10.70
CA ILE A 119 -6.78 -7.62 -10.56
C ILE A 119 -6.23 -7.16 -9.20
N ALA A 120 -6.58 -7.85 -8.11
CA ALA A 120 -6.10 -7.52 -6.77
C ALA A 120 -4.57 -7.51 -6.70
N VAL A 121 -3.89 -8.49 -7.30
CA VAL A 121 -2.41 -8.52 -7.37
C VAL A 121 -1.87 -7.32 -8.16
N ARG A 122 -2.48 -6.96 -9.28
CA ARG A 122 -2.05 -5.79 -10.08
C ARG A 122 -2.24 -4.48 -9.33
N VAL A 123 -3.37 -4.31 -8.66
CA VAL A 123 -3.65 -3.11 -7.85
C VAL A 123 -2.72 -3.06 -6.63
N ALA A 124 -2.46 -4.19 -5.97
CA ALA A 124 -1.50 -4.29 -4.87
C ALA A 124 -0.08 -3.88 -5.31
N ASN A 125 0.36 -4.31 -6.51
CA ASN A 125 1.62 -3.86 -7.11
C ASN A 125 1.63 -2.34 -7.34
N SER A 126 0.51 -1.76 -7.78
CA SER A 126 0.39 -0.31 -7.95
C SER A 126 0.47 0.43 -6.60
N ILE A 127 -0.17 -0.09 -5.54
CA ILE A 127 -0.08 0.47 -4.18
C ILE A 127 1.39 0.51 -3.71
N LEU A 128 2.13 -0.59 -3.87
CA LEU A 128 3.55 -0.66 -3.48
C LEU A 128 4.42 0.31 -4.28
N THR A 129 4.22 0.37 -5.60
CA THR A 129 4.99 1.27 -6.48
C THR A 129 4.74 2.73 -6.12
N ILE A 130 3.46 3.12 -5.97
CA ILE A 130 3.10 4.49 -5.60
C ILE A 130 3.63 4.81 -4.20
N GLY A 131 3.39 3.94 -3.21
CA GLY A 131 3.85 4.15 -1.84
C GLY A 131 5.37 4.30 -1.75
N TRP A 132 6.13 3.47 -2.46
CA TRP A 132 7.60 3.61 -2.53
C TRP A 132 8.02 4.94 -3.18
N THR A 133 7.36 5.35 -4.26
CA THR A 133 7.65 6.63 -4.93
C THR A 133 7.37 7.81 -4.01
N LEU A 134 6.25 7.78 -3.28
CA LEU A 134 5.88 8.82 -2.31
C LEU A 134 6.86 8.88 -1.14
N LEU A 135 7.34 7.73 -0.63
CA LEU A 135 8.39 7.69 0.38
C LEU A 135 9.69 8.35 -0.10
N LYS A 136 10.09 8.09 -1.35
CA LYS A 136 11.31 8.69 -1.94
C LYS A 136 11.17 10.19 -2.13
N LYS A 137 10.01 10.65 -2.58
CA LYS A 137 9.73 12.06 -2.83
C LYS A 137 9.33 12.83 -1.57
N ASN A 138 8.99 12.15 -0.50
CA ASN A 138 8.41 12.73 0.71
C ASN A 138 7.08 13.44 0.44
N GLU A 139 6.21 12.83 -0.34
CA GLU A 139 4.91 13.38 -0.76
C GLU A 139 3.75 12.53 -0.25
N LEU A 140 2.57 13.14 -0.11
CA LEU A 140 1.32 12.44 0.16
C LEU A 140 0.60 12.08 -1.14
N TYR A 141 -0.20 11.01 -1.10
CA TYR A 141 -1.03 10.63 -2.23
C TYR A 141 -2.16 11.65 -2.44
N ASN A 142 -2.15 12.31 -3.60
CA ASN A 142 -3.13 13.34 -3.98
C ASN A 142 -4.17 12.85 -5.01
N GLY A 143 -4.42 11.55 -5.10
CA GLY A 143 -5.37 11.00 -6.08
C GLY A 143 -6.85 11.23 -5.78
N PHE A 144 -7.18 11.89 -4.66
CA PHE A 144 -8.54 12.31 -4.28
C PHE A 144 -8.78 13.81 -4.50
N GLY A 145 -7.76 14.57 -4.91
CA GLY A 145 -7.83 16.02 -5.10
C GLY A 145 -7.71 16.85 -3.82
N ASP A 146 -7.89 16.25 -2.66
CA ASP A 146 -7.73 16.89 -1.34
C ASP A 146 -7.24 15.90 -0.28
N PHE A 147 -6.87 16.43 0.90
CA PHE A 147 -6.43 15.62 2.03
C PHE A 147 -7.56 15.28 3.02
N GLU A 148 -8.81 15.64 2.74
CA GLU A 148 -9.94 15.34 3.62
C GLU A 148 -10.16 13.83 3.80
N TYR A 149 -9.87 13.04 2.76
CA TYR A 149 -9.86 11.58 2.86
C TYR A 149 -8.87 11.10 3.93
N LEU A 150 -7.65 11.61 3.92
CA LEU A 150 -6.62 11.26 4.91
C LEU A 150 -7.02 11.73 6.31
N LYS A 151 -7.48 12.97 6.47
CA LYS A 151 -7.93 13.53 7.76
C LYS A 151 -9.06 12.72 8.37
N ARG A 152 -10.09 12.37 7.59
CA ARG A 152 -11.19 11.49 8.05
C ARG A 152 -10.67 10.14 8.50
N LYS A 153 -9.75 9.57 7.78
CA LYS A 153 -9.14 8.28 8.06
C LYS A 153 -8.32 8.31 9.35
N LEU A 154 -7.47 9.32 9.54
CA LEU A 154 -6.71 9.51 10.78
C LEU A 154 -7.63 9.67 12.00
N ARG A 155 -8.72 10.44 11.87
CA ARG A 155 -9.74 10.58 12.93
C ARG A 155 -10.40 9.23 13.25
N SER A 156 -10.81 8.47 12.25
CA SER A 156 -11.49 7.18 12.45
C SER A 156 -10.62 6.16 13.19
N TYR A 157 -9.30 6.23 13.04
CA TYR A 157 -8.34 5.36 13.72
C TYR A 157 -7.68 6.01 14.94
N ARG A 158 -8.17 7.18 15.40
CA ARG A 158 -7.63 7.93 16.55
C ARG A 158 -6.13 8.26 16.42
N LEU A 159 -5.70 8.58 15.22
CA LEU A 159 -4.31 8.96 14.88
C LEU A 159 -4.16 10.49 14.69
N THR A 160 -5.05 11.28 15.27
CA THR A 160 -5.07 12.75 15.15
C THR A 160 -3.83 13.43 15.69
N ALA A 161 -3.09 12.78 16.59
CA ALA A 161 -1.83 13.30 17.09
C ALA A 161 -0.76 13.46 15.97
N ILE A 162 -0.87 12.70 14.87
CA ILE A 162 0.02 12.82 13.71
C ILE A 162 -0.29 14.12 12.94
N ASP A 163 -1.58 14.47 12.82
CA ASP A 163 -2.04 15.67 12.10
C ASP A 163 -1.66 16.97 12.86
N SER A 164 -1.62 16.93 14.19
CA SER A 164 -1.25 18.05 15.04
C SER A 164 0.26 18.30 15.17
N SER A 165 1.10 17.41 14.65
CA SER A 165 2.57 17.54 14.73
C SER A 165 3.19 18.41 13.63
N GLY A 166 2.40 19.11 12.83
CA GLY A 166 2.88 20.00 11.76
C GLY A 166 3.39 19.29 10.50
N PHE A 167 3.53 17.96 10.53
CA PHE A 167 4.05 17.18 9.40
C PHE A 167 3.19 17.26 8.14
N ALA A 168 1.91 17.59 8.26
CA ALA A 168 1.01 17.74 7.11
C ALA A 168 1.25 19.06 6.34
N GLU A 169 1.88 20.06 6.97
CA GLU A 169 2.20 21.34 6.34
C GLU A 169 3.54 21.32 5.60
N ASP A 170 4.50 20.53 6.08
CA ASP A 170 5.82 20.35 5.45
C ASP A 170 5.81 19.41 4.23
N LEU A 171 4.67 18.75 3.97
CA LEU A 171 4.48 17.78 2.89
C LEU A 171 3.65 18.35 1.71
N LYS A 172 3.69 19.69 1.51
CA LYS A 172 3.07 20.34 0.35
C LYS A 172 3.89 20.22 -0.90
#